data_5eaee01c9a34830b5e3e6747bc4fb076
#
_entry.id   5eaee01c9a34830b5e3e6747bc4fb076
#
_cell.length_a   1.000
_cell.length_b   1.000
_cell.length_c   1.000
_cell.angle_alpha   90.00
_cell.angle_beta   90.00
_cell.angle_gamma   90.00
#
_symmetry.space_group_name_H-M   'P 1'
#
loop_
_entity.id
_entity.type
_entity.pdbx_description
1 polymer ?
#
loop_
_entity_poly.entity_id
_entity_poly.type
_entity_poly.pdbx_seq_one_letter_code
_entity_poly.pdbx_strand_id
1 'polypeptide(L)'
;LIPKEVAERALSKDGRFAIINLWRNIESTPVSTHPLALCDGQSVEPEDLVVFEIHMPDRVGENYWAKHAERHTFYSYPAMMRSEALLIKQWDSAGLLATSLDGLYLLNI
;
A
#
# COMPACT_ATOMS: atom_id res chain seq x y z
N LEU A 1 -12.38 -15.98 -3.62
CA LEU A 1 -11.37 -17.02 -3.36
C LEU A 1 -10.49 -17.15 -4.61
N ILE A 2 -9.18 -17.16 -4.42
CA ILE A 2 -8.21 -17.31 -5.50
C ILE A 2 -8.18 -18.81 -5.89
N PRO A 3 -8.22 -19.14 -7.20
CA PRO A 3 -8.05 -20.53 -7.65
C PRO A 3 -6.74 -21.14 -7.14
N LYS A 4 -6.77 -22.44 -6.81
CA LYS A 4 -5.65 -23.13 -6.16
C LYS A 4 -4.37 -23.08 -7.01
N GLU A 5 -4.49 -23.33 -8.30
CA GLU A 5 -3.36 -23.29 -9.24
C GLU A 5 -2.72 -21.89 -9.38
N VAL A 6 -3.52 -20.81 -9.21
CA VAL A 6 -3.01 -19.43 -9.20
C VAL A 6 -2.24 -19.17 -7.92
N ALA A 7 -2.76 -19.63 -6.78
CA ALA A 7 -2.07 -19.51 -5.50
C ALA A 7 -0.75 -20.30 -5.48
N GLU A 8 -0.77 -21.55 -5.96
CA GLU A 8 0.42 -22.40 -6.06
C GLU A 8 1.50 -21.78 -6.96
N ARG A 9 1.10 -21.22 -8.10
CA ARG A 9 2.02 -20.51 -8.99
C ARG A 9 2.59 -19.25 -8.35
N ALA A 10 1.77 -18.47 -7.66
CA ALA A 10 2.20 -17.26 -6.97
C ALA A 10 3.20 -17.54 -5.83
N LEU A 11 3.02 -18.67 -5.14
CA LEU A 11 3.87 -19.12 -4.03
C LEU A 11 5.08 -19.96 -4.48
N SER A 12 5.20 -20.25 -5.78
CA SER A 12 6.37 -20.97 -6.32
C SER A 12 7.65 -20.14 -6.21
N LYS A 13 8.81 -20.80 -6.35
CA LYS A 13 10.13 -20.16 -6.24
C LYS A 13 10.31 -18.96 -7.20
N ASP A 14 9.70 -19.04 -8.39
CA ASP A 14 9.78 -17.99 -9.40
C ASP A 14 8.49 -17.15 -9.46
N GLY A 15 7.58 -17.38 -8.52
CA GLY A 15 6.32 -16.65 -8.43
C GLY A 15 6.48 -15.28 -7.78
N ARG A 16 5.60 -14.36 -8.18
CA ARG A 16 5.47 -13.04 -7.55
C ARG A 16 4.01 -12.68 -7.40
N PHE A 17 3.66 -12.08 -6.29
CA PHE A 17 2.32 -11.52 -6.07
C PHE A 17 2.38 -10.24 -5.24
N ALA A 18 1.35 -9.42 -5.36
CA ALA A 18 1.23 -8.19 -4.62
C ALA A 18 -0.21 -8.00 -4.11
N ILE A 19 -0.35 -7.24 -3.03
CA ILE A 19 -1.63 -6.74 -2.55
C ILE A 19 -1.75 -5.30 -3.01
N ILE A 20 -2.77 -5.06 -3.83
CA ILE A 20 -3.04 -3.73 -4.39
C ILE A 20 -4.46 -3.33 -4.01
N ASN A 21 -4.57 -2.19 -3.33
CA ASN A 21 -5.85 -1.55 -3.04
C ASN A 21 -6.19 -0.53 -4.12
N LEU A 22 -7.47 -0.44 -4.44
CA LEU A 22 -8.02 0.62 -5.25
C LEU A 22 -8.79 1.58 -4.35
N TRP A 23 -8.35 2.83 -4.30
CA TRP A 23 -9.05 3.91 -3.59
C TRP A 23 -9.61 4.91 -4.60
N ARG A 24 -10.86 5.33 -4.42
CA ARG A 24 -11.50 6.34 -5.27
C ARG A 24 -12.52 7.16 -4.49
N ASN A 25 -12.76 8.38 -4.98
CA ASN A 25 -13.89 9.17 -4.54
C ASN A 25 -15.21 8.51 -5.02
N ILE A 26 -16.16 8.29 -4.12
CA ILE A 26 -17.49 7.74 -4.44
C ILE A 26 -18.57 8.83 -4.52
N GLU A 27 -18.25 10.05 -4.07
CA GLU A 27 -19.15 11.19 -4.11
C GLU A 27 -19.18 11.85 -5.51
N SER A 28 -20.26 12.58 -5.79
CA SER A 28 -20.39 13.35 -7.04
C SER A 28 -19.56 14.63 -7.04
N THR A 29 -19.21 15.13 -5.85
CA THR A 29 -18.36 16.32 -5.67
C THR A 29 -16.89 15.90 -5.52
N PRO A 30 -15.93 16.74 -5.94
CA PRO A 30 -14.51 16.48 -5.71
C PRO A 30 -14.19 16.36 -4.21
N VAL A 31 -13.13 15.63 -3.89
CA VAL A 31 -12.59 15.58 -2.52
C VAL A 31 -12.13 16.97 -2.11
N SER A 32 -12.85 17.57 -1.17
CA SER A 32 -12.60 18.95 -0.72
C SER A 32 -11.82 19.04 0.59
N THR A 33 -11.86 17.97 1.40
CA THR A 33 -11.23 17.92 2.72
C THR A 33 -10.56 16.57 2.93
N HIS A 34 -9.48 16.56 3.71
CA HIS A 34 -8.76 15.33 4.11
C HIS A 34 -8.45 14.39 2.93
N PRO A 35 -7.78 14.87 1.85
CA PRO A 35 -7.38 13.98 0.77
C PRO A 35 -6.46 12.88 1.30
N LEU A 36 -6.52 11.72 0.68
CA LEU A 36 -5.57 10.64 0.99
C LEU A 36 -4.15 11.11 0.70
N ALA A 37 -3.26 10.98 1.67
CA ALA A 37 -1.85 11.24 1.50
C ALA A 37 -1.10 9.91 1.33
N LEU A 38 -0.10 9.93 0.47
CA LEU A 38 0.72 8.78 0.10
C LEU A 38 2.17 9.13 0.38
N CYS A 39 2.87 8.27 1.09
CA CYS A 39 4.30 8.45 1.33
C CYS A 39 5.12 7.88 0.17
N ASP A 40 6.10 8.64 -0.29
CA ASP A 40 7.08 8.13 -1.24
C ASP A 40 7.93 7.04 -0.57
N GLY A 41 7.82 5.83 -1.06
CA GLY A 41 8.58 4.70 -0.53
C GLY A 41 10.10 4.83 -0.63
N GLN A 42 10.59 5.66 -1.54
CA GLN A 42 12.03 5.97 -1.63
C GLN A 42 12.51 6.84 -0.47
N SER A 43 11.59 7.55 0.19
CA SER A 43 11.87 8.37 1.37
C SER A 43 11.76 7.60 2.70
N VAL A 44 11.37 6.31 2.65
CA VAL A 44 11.17 5.46 3.83
C VAL A 44 12.28 4.43 3.92
N GLU A 45 12.89 4.31 5.07
CA GLU A 45 13.88 3.26 5.36
C GLU A 45 13.23 2.12 6.16
N PRO A 46 13.76 0.88 6.07
CA PRO A 46 13.22 -0.26 6.84
C PRO A 46 13.13 0.00 8.34
N GLU A 47 14.05 0.78 8.89
CA GLU A 47 14.12 1.15 10.32
C GLU A 47 12.99 2.08 10.77
N ASP A 48 12.33 2.74 9.82
CA ASP A 48 11.17 3.57 10.10
C ASP A 48 9.92 2.72 10.35
N LEU A 49 9.90 1.48 9.85
CA LEU A 49 8.73 0.62 9.92
C LEU A 49 8.65 -0.10 11.26
N VAL A 50 7.49 -0.01 11.89
CA VAL A 50 7.16 -0.76 13.10
C VAL A 50 6.07 -1.76 12.75
N VAL A 51 6.41 -3.05 12.85
CA VAL A 51 5.43 -4.12 12.68
C VAL A 51 4.59 -4.24 13.94
N PHE A 52 3.29 -4.36 13.78
CA PHE A 52 2.38 -4.71 14.85
C PHE A 52 1.35 -5.73 14.35
N GLU A 53 0.88 -6.56 15.27
CA GLU A 53 -0.09 -7.60 14.99
C GLU A 53 -1.50 -7.16 15.37
N ILE A 54 -2.47 -7.52 14.53
CA ILE A 54 -3.90 -7.43 14.82
C ILE A 54 -4.42 -8.84 15.03
N HIS A 55 -4.72 -9.20 16.27
CA HIS A 55 -5.29 -10.48 16.62
C HIS A 55 -6.81 -10.47 16.41
N MET A 56 -7.28 -11.23 15.43
CA MET A 56 -8.68 -11.49 15.15
C MET A 56 -9.04 -12.92 15.62
N PRO A 57 -10.33 -13.25 15.82
CA PRO A 57 -10.71 -14.57 16.34
C PRO A 57 -10.25 -15.77 15.48
N ASP A 58 -10.08 -15.57 14.19
CA ASP A 58 -9.76 -16.59 13.18
C ASP A 58 -8.38 -16.45 12.53
N ARG A 59 -7.69 -15.34 12.78
CA ARG A 59 -6.38 -15.07 12.18
C ARG A 59 -5.60 -13.98 12.92
N VAL A 60 -4.30 -13.95 12.67
CA VAL A 60 -3.43 -12.82 13.03
C VAL A 60 -3.04 -12.11 11.73
N GLY A 61 -3.24 -10.80 11.69
CA GLY A 61 -2.81 -9.94 10.59
C GLY A 61 -1.62 -9.09 11.03
N GLU A 62 -0.63 -8.94 10.17
CA GLU A 62 0.46 -7.99 10.38
C GLU A 62 0.16 -6.66 9.67
N ASN A 63 0.50 -5.57 10.33
CA ASN A 63 0.46 -4.22 9.78
C ASN A 63 1.74 -3.46 10.12
N TYR A 64 1.95 -2.37 9.41
CA TYR A 64 3.11 -1.51 9.59
C TYR A 64 2.68 -0.09 9.95
N TRP A 65 3.33 0.48 10.94
CA TRP A 65 3.36 1.92 11.16
C TRP A 65 4.70 2.49 10.76
N ALA A 66 4.70 3.71 10.25
CA ALA A 66 5.93 4.44 10.01
C ALA A 66 6.22 5.38 11.19
N LYS A 67 7.43 5.32 11.74
CA LYS A 67 7.95 6.35 12.62
C LYS A 67 8.14 7.64 11.81
N HIS A 68 7.96 8.77 12.46
CA HIS A 68 8.26 10.05 11.82
C HIS A 68 9.75 10.16 11.45
N ALA A 69 10.03 10.62 10.24
CA ALA A 69 11.36 11.04 9.81
C ALA A 69 11.24 12.26 8.88
N GLU A 70 12.11 13.23 9.05
CA GLU A 70 12.12 14.50 8.27
C GLU A 70 12.30 14.26 6.76
N ARG A 71 12.89 13.13 6.36
CA ARG A 71 13.07 12.76 4.95
C ARG A 71 11.81 12.26 4.27
N HIS A 72 10.77 11.90 5.04
CA HIS A 72 9.54 11.38 4.46
C HIS A 72 8.86 12.41 3.59
N THR A 73 8.58 12.04 2.34
CA THR A 73 7.91 12.88 1.35
C THR A 73 6.50 12.37 1.12
N PHE A 74 5.53 13.24 1.33
CA PHE A 74 4.11 12.89 1.16
C PHE A 74 3.52 13.60 -0.05
N TYR A 75 2.70 12.87 -0.78
CA TYR A 75 1.93 13.36 -1.91
C TYR A 75 0.44 13.19 -1.67
N SER A 76 -0.35 14.12 -2.15
CA SER A 76 -1.81 14.01 -2.15
C SER A 76 -2.38 14.48 -3.49
N TYR A 77 -3.57 14.01 -3.83
CA TYR A 77 -4.33 14.44 -5.00
C TYR A 77 -5.51 15.28 -4.54
N PRO A 78 -5.36 16.60 -4.42
CA PRO A 78 -6.45 17.49 -4.05
C PRO A 78 -7.54 17.49 -5.13
N ALA A 79 -8.77 17.69 -4.72
CA ALA A 79 -9.94 17.76 -5.61
C ALA A 79 -10.15 16.54 -6.52
N MET A 80 -9.76 15.35 -6.04
CA MET A 80 -9.93 14.10 -6.78
C MET A 80 -11.39 13.86 -7.14
N MET A 81 -11.63 13.63 -8.42
CA MET A 81 -12.96 13.43 -8.99
C MET A 81 -13.40 11.96 -8.85
N ARG A 82 -14.71 11.72 -9.00
CA ARG A 82 -15.27 10.36 -9.00
C ARG A 82 -14.75 9.46 -10.12
N SER A 83 -14.29 10.04 -11.22
CA SER A 83 -13.72 9.32 -12.39
C SER A 83 -12.26 8.92 -12.19
N GLU A 84 -11.63 9.35 -11.10
CA GLU A 84 -10.22 9.09 -10.79
C GLU A 84 -10.09 8.01 -9.71
N ALA A 85 -8.99 7.27 -9.73
CA ALA A 85 -8.68 6.26 -8.74
C ALA A 85 -7.18 6.18 -8.49
N LEU A 86 -6.81 5.82 -7.25
CA LEU A 86 -5.45 5.51 -6.85
C LEU A 86 -5.31 4.00 -6.71
N LEU A 87 -4.25 3.45 -7.28
CA LEU A 87 -3.81 2.08 -7.04
C LEU A 87 -2.70 2.13 -6.00
N ILE A 88 -2.96 1.50 -4.86
CA ILE A 88 -2.05 1.51 -3.70
C ILE A 88 -1.49 0.11 -3.52
N LYS A 89 -0.20 -0.06 -3.80
CA LYS A 89 0.48 -1.33 -3.55
C LYS A 89 0.83 -1.42 -2.06
N GLN A 90 0.11 -2.27 -1.32
CA GLN A 90 0.32 -2.45 0.11
C GLN A 90 1.39 -3.48 0.43
N TRP A 91 1.58 -4.46 -0.43
CA TRP A 91 2.55 -5.52 -0.21
C TRP A 91 3.00 -6.15 -1.52
N ASP A 92 4.24 -6.65 -1.54
CA ASP A 92 4.85 -7.28 -2.70
C ASP A 92 5.78 -8.42 -2.24
N SER A 93 5.59 -9.62 -2.76
CA SER A 93 6.39 -10.79 -2.39
C SER A 93 7.85 -10.73 -2.82
N ALA A 94 8.21 -9.78 -3.67
CA ALA A 94 9.60 -9.56 -4.07
C ALA A 94 10.44 -8.90 -2.97
N GLY A 95 9.82 -8.56 -1.83
CA GLY A 95 10.47 -8.00 -0.65
C GLY A 95 9.97 -6.63 -0.26
N LEU A 96 10.36 -6.20 0.94
CA LEU A 96 10.12 -4.87 1.46
C LEU A 96 10.66 -3.83 0.48
N LEU A 97 9.87 -2.84 0.18
CA LEU A 97 10.26 -1.75 -0.71
C LEU A 97 10.79 -2.24 -2.07
N ALA A 98 10.33 -3.43 -2.52
CA ALA A 98 10.71 -3.94 -3.83
C ALA A 98 10.41 -2.88 -4.87
N THR A 99 11.47 -2.33 -5.44
CA THR A 99 11.42 -1.22 -6.38
C THR A 99 10.54 -1.59 -7.57
N SER A 100 9.39 -0.93 -7.69
CA SER A 100 8.80 -0.77 -9.01
C SER A 100 9.73 0.17 -9.78
N LEU A 101 9.82 0.03 -11.09
CA LEU A 101 10.62 0.92 -11.94
C LEU A 101 10.24 2.40 -11.75
N ASP A 102 9.10 2.70 -11.15
CA ASP A 102 8.55 4.04 -10.94
C ASP A 102 8.55 4.50 -9.47
N GLY A 103 9.13 3.73 -8.55
CA GLY A 103 9.50 4.17 -7.18
C GLY A 103 8.39 4.59 -6.22
N LEU A 104 7.12 4.49 -6.58
CA LEU A 104 6.03 4.95 -5.72
C LEU A 104 5.50 3.78 -4.87
N TYR A 105 5.87 3.75 -3.61
CA TYR A 105 5.28 2.90 -2.58
C TYR A 105 4.34 3.73 -1.73
N LEU A 106 3.21 3.13 -1.41
CA LEU A 106 2.18 3.80 -0.65
C LEU A 106 2.00 3.03 0.66
N LEU A 107 2.58 3.59 1.72
CA LEU A 107 2.25 3.18 3.08
C LEU A 107 0.90 3.80 3.44
N ASN A 108 -0.06 2.98 3.85
CA ASN A 108 -1.24 3.44 4.58
C ASN A 108 -0.75 3.78 5.99
N ILE A 109 -0.72 5.05 6.33
CA ILE A 109 -0.45 5.55 7.67
C ILE A 109 -1.77 5.92 8.33
#